data_1acfef38b9cb3ddf6372bd0a2d5b33cf
#
_entry.id   1acfef38b9cb3ddf6372bd0a2d5b33cf
#
_cell.length_a   1.000
_cell.length_b   1.000
_cell.length_c   1.000
_cell.angle_alpha   90.00
_cell.angle_beta   90.00
_cell.angle_gamma   90.00
#
_symmetry.space_group_name_H-M   'P 1'
#
loop_
_entity.id
_entity.type
_entity.pdbx_description
1 polymer ?
#
loop_
_entity_poly.entity_id
_entity_poly.type
_entity_poly.pdbx_seq_one_letter_code
_entity_poly.pdbx_strand_id
1 'polypeptide(L)'
;MAGAVGRGPGVGRGALTARVVVCGLGAVGSRTARQLASSPEVERLIVVDREPHRSEAVARSLGPVAEQRPWHADLLRTADALVLAAPLAQPSPVRPRSAVPITAHLVEAALARGVAVVSVADGIADVEALLRLDGAARSGGVPLVVGAAMAPGLSDALARLGAEELDAVDEIHVAKAGTGGPACAREHHRALGGEAIDWRDGQWARRPGGSGRELAWFPDPIGGQDCYRAGLPDALLLVPAFEAVRRVTARVAATRRDRLTAALPMLRPPHPAGEVGAVRVEVRGWRGGSRQAVVLGSIDRPAVAAAAVAAVSVLWAVAGRFREARAAGLAELLVDPGPFLAELARRGVKAALFEGGAAAVV
;
A
#
# COMPACT_ATOMS: atom_id res chain seq x y z
N MET A 1 32.05 1.39 -34.11
CA MET A 1 31.25 2.62 -34.20
C MET A 1 29.83 2.25 -34.57
N ALA A 2 28.92 2.17 -33.60
CA ALA A 2 27.49 2.02 -33.84
C ALA A 2 26.79 2.98 -32.88
N GLY A 3 26.11 3.97 -33.47
CA GLY A 3 25.59 5.15 -32.78
C GLY A 3 24.38 4.83 -31.91
N ALA A 4 24.38 5.40 -30.71
CA ALA A 4 23.26 5.49 -29.84
C ALA A 4 22.23 6.46 -30.43
N VAL A 5 21.03 5.95 -30.78
CA VAL A 5 19.89 6.79 -31.17
C VAL A 5 19.23 7.30 -29.90
N GLY A 6 19.49 8.55 -29.57
CA GLY A 6 18.79 9.29 -28.52
C GLY A 6 17.33 9.47 -28.90
N ARG A 7 16.42 9.03 -28.04
CA ARG A 7 14.99 9.39 -28.14
C ARG A 7 14.82 10.83 -27.71
N GLY A 8 14.56 11.72 -28.67
CA GLY A 8 14.27 13.13 -28.45
C GLY A 8 12.89 13.34 -27.77
N PRO A 9 12.70 14.46 -27.03
CA PRO A 9 11.42 14.83 -26.43
C PRO A 9 10.50 15.43 -27.50
N GLY A 10 9.29 14.91 -27.63
CA GLY A 10 8.21 15.60 -28.33
C GLY A 10 7.55 14.84 -29.46
N VAL A 11 6.73 13.83 -29.12
CA VAL A 11 5.63 13.38 -29.99
C VAL A 11 4.37 13.31 -29.11
N GLY A 12 3.29 13.90 -29.59
CA GLY A 12 2.00 13.99 -28.88
C GLY A 12 1.60 12.64 -28.28
N ARG A 13 1.33 12.62 -26.97
CA ARG A 13 0.87 11.44 -26.24
C ARG A 13 -0.53 11.07 -26.75
N GLY A 14 -0.61 10.16 -27.72
CA GLY A 14 -1.80 9.33 -27.87
C GLY A 14 -2.15 8.73 -26.52
N ALA A 15 -3.42 8.47 -26.24
CA ALA A 15 -3.88 7.91 -24.97
C ALA A 15 -2.97 6.73 -24.60
N LEU A 16 -2.24 6.86 -23.46
CA LEU A 16 -1.35 5.80 -22.98
C LEU A 16 -2.24 4.63 -22.57
N THR A 17 -2.21 3.56 -23.34
CA THR A 17 -2.88 2.30 -22.99
C THR A 17 -1.89 1.38 -22.28
N ALA A 18 -2.25 0.93 -21.09
CA ALA A 18 -1.41 0.11 -20.22
C ALA A 18 -1.80 -1.38 -20.31
N ARG A 19 -0.80 -2.25 -20.29
CA ARG A 19 -0.92 -3.70 -20.10
C ARG A 19 -0.45 -4.03 -18.69
N VAL A 20 -1.38 -4.51 -17.87
CA VAL A 20 -1.12 -4.72 -16.44
C VAL A 20 -1.25 -6.19 -16.08
N VAL A 21 -0.28 -6.70 -15.32
CA VAL A 21 -0.34 -8.04 -14.71
C VAL A 21 -0.71 -7.89 -13.25
N VAL A 22 -1.76 -8.59 -12.79
CA VAL A 22 -2.16 -8.63 -11.38
C VAL A 22 -1.91 -10.02 -10.81
N CYS A 23 -0.99 -10.11 -9.86
CA CYS A 23 -0.62 -11.35 -9.17
C CYS A 23 -1.25 -11.41 -7.78
N GLY A 24 -2.10 -12.43 -7.56
CA GLY A 24 -2.86 -12.63 -6.34
C GLY A 24 -4.24 -11.99 -6.42
N LEU A 25 -5.28 -12.83 -6.43
CA LEU A 25 -6.68 -12.42 -6.60
C LEU A 25 -7.50 -12.68 -5.33
N GLY A 26 -6.91 -12.37 -4.19
CA GLY A 26 -7.60 -12.31 -2.92
C GLY A 26 -8.53 -11.10 -2.81
N ALA A 27 -8.87 -10.73 -1.57
CA ALA A 27 -9.82 -9.63 -1.33
C ALA A 27 -9.38 -8.29 -1.93
N VAL A 28 -8.10 -7.96 -1.92
CA VAL A 28 -7.54 -6.73 -2.51
C VAL A 28 -7.35 -6.91 -4.02
N GLY A 29 -6.59 -7.92 -4.45
CA GLY A 29 -6.19 -8.04 -5.87
C GLY A 29 -7.35 -8.21 -6.84
N SER A 30 -8.44 -8.93 -6.48
CA SER A 30 -9.63 -9.03 -7.31
C SER A 30 -10.35 -7.69 -7.47
N ARG A 31 -10.33 -6.84 -6.43
CA ARG A 31 -10.88 -5.49 -6.49
C ARG A 31 -9.97 -4.54 -7.26
N THR A 32 -8.65 -4.65 -7.11
CA THR A 32 -7.67 -3.90 -7.91
C THR A 32 -7.85 -4.21 -9.40
N ALA A 33 -7.97 -5.50 -9.75
CA ALA A 33 -8.23 -5.90 -11.11
C ALA A 33 -9.53 -5.27 -11.67
N ARG A 34 -10.58 -5.19 -10.84
CA ARG A 34 -11.85 -4.55 -11.25
C ARG A 34 -11.69 -3.04 -11.42
N GLN A 35 -10.98 -2.36 -10.54
CA GLN A 35 -10.68 -0.92 -10.66
C GLN A 35 -9.87 -0.63 -11.92
N LEU A 36 -8.88 -1.45 -12.23
CA LEU A 36 -8.07 -1.33 -13.44
C LEU A 36 -8.88 -1.63 -14.71
N ALA A 37 -9.71 -2.68 -14.71
CA ALA A 37 -10.54 -3.03 -15.84
C ALA A 37 -11.57 -1.95 -16.23
N SER A 38 -11.99 -1.12 -15.26
CA SER A 38 -12.87 0.04 -15.49
C SER A 38 -12.14 1.33 -15.85
N SER A 39 -10.81 1.31 -15.94
CA SER A 39 -9.99 2.48 -16.27
C SER A 39 -9.69 2.50 -17.77
N PRO A 40 -10.04 3.59 -18.49
CA PRO A 40 -9.86 3.67 -19.95
C PRO A 40 -8.40 3.61 -20.40
N GLU A 41 -7.47 3.87 -19.48
CA GLU A 41 -6.03 3.79 -19.71
C GLU A 41 -5.52 2.33 -19.73
N VAL A 42 -6.35 1.34 -19.35
CA VAL A 42 -5.95 -0.08 -19.34
C VAL A 42 -6.47 -0.79 -20.58
N GLU A 43 -5.56 -1.14 -21.48
CA GLU A 43 -5.86 -1.90 -22.70
C GLU A 43 -6.06 -3.39 -22.40
N ARG A 44 -5.21 -3.94 -21.54
CA ARG A 44 -5.20 -5.37 -21.24
C ARG A 44 -4.82 -5.66 -19.81
N LEU A 45 -5.54 -6.58 -19.19
CA LEU A 45 -5.32 -7.03 -17.84
C LEU A 45 -5.06 -8.53 -17.83
N ILE A 46 -3.88 -8.94 -17.39
CA ILE A 46 -3.56 -10.35 -17.16
C ILE A 46 -3.71 -10.64 -15.68
N VAL A 47 -4.57 -11.59 -15.32
CA VAL A 47 -4.83 -11.96 -13.93
C VAL A 47 -4.25 -13.33 -13.62
N VAL A 48 -3.46 -13.38 -12.55
CA VAL A 48 -2.71 -14.56 -12.13
C VAL A 48 -3.01 -14.87 -10.66
N ASP A 49 -3.37 -16.10 -10.36
CA ASP A 49 -3.49 -16.60 -8.99
C ASP A 49 -2.97 -18.03 -8.91
N ARG A 50 -2.54 -18.46 -7.73
CA ARG A 50 -2.16 -19.86 -7.50
C ARG A 50 -3.32 -20.84 -7.64
N GLU A 51 -4.55 -20.34 -7.47
CA GLU A 51 -5.80 -21.06 -7.63
C GLU A 51 -6.41 -20.73 -9.01
N PRO A 52 -6.23 -21.57 -10.04
CA PRO A 52 -6.66 -21.26 -11.42
C PRO A 52 -8.15 -20.90 -11.52
N HIS A 53 -9.01 -21.64 -10.81
CA HIS A 53 -10.46 -21.38 -10.80
C HIS A 53 -10.81 -19.96 -10.34
N ARG A 54 -10.00 -19.36 -9.42
CA ARG A 54 -10.19 -17.98 -8.93
C ARG A 54 -9.84 -16.97 -10.02
N SER A 55 -8.70 -17.15 -10.70
CA SER A 55 -8.30 -16.28 -11.80
C SER A 55 -9.23 -16.37 -12.99
N GLU A 56 -9.73 -17.55 -13.31
CA GLU A 56 -10.76 -17.75 -14.35
C GLU A 56 -12.07 -17.03 -14.00
N ALA A 57 -12.55 -17.17 -12.78
CA ALA A 57 -13.76 -16.49 -12.32
C ALA A 57 -13.62 -14.97 -12.37
N VAL A 58 -12.47 -14.44 -11.93
CA VAL A 58 -12.19 -12.99 -12.00
C VAL A 58 -12.12 -12.53 -13.46
N ALA A 59 -11.33 -13.19 -14.32
CA ALA A 59 -11.22 -12.81 -15.73
C ALA A 59 -12.60 -12.80 -16.42
N ARG A 60 -13.40 -13.84 -16.20
CA ARG A 60 -14.76 -13.93 -16.76
C ARG A 60 -15.65 -12.77 -16.27
N SER A 61 -15.53 -12.37 -15.02
CA SER A 61 -16.33 -11.26 -14.44
C SER A 61 -15.93 -9.88 -14.95
N LEU A 62 -14.72 -9.73 -15.49
CA LEU A 62 -14.18 -8.47 -16.01
C LEU A 62 -14.39 -8.32 -17.53
N GLY A 63 -14.75 -9.39 -18.21
CA GLY A 63 -15.00 -9.37 -19.66
C GLY A 63 -13.71 -9.34 -20.51
N PRO A 64 -13.78 -8.86 -21.76
CA PRO A 64 -12.72 -9.05 -22.76
C PRO A 64 -11.42 -8.30 -22.47
N VAL A 65 -11.41 -7.32 -21.57
CA VAL A 65 -10.20 -6.59 -21.16
C VAL A 65 -9.28 -7.46 -20.32
N ALA A 66 -9.82 -8.51 -19.67
CA ALA A 66 -9.09 -9.35 -18.74
C ALA A 66 -8.89 -10.77 -19.28
N GLU A 67 -7.71 -11.31 -19.09
CA GLU A 67 -7.32 -12.67 -19.48
C GLU A 67 -6.68 -13.39 -18.29
N GLN A 68 -7.13 -14.60 -18.01
CA GLN A 68 -6.48 -15.50 -17.09
C GLN A 68 -5.26 -16.16 -17.75
N ARG A 69 -4.12 -16.08 -17.07
CA ARG A 69 -2.94 -16.84 -17.46
C ARG A 69 -2.25 -17.47 -16.25
N PRO A 70 -1.61 -18.64 -16.39
CA PRO A 70 -0.67 -19.13 -15.40
C PRO A 70 0.53 -18.18 -15.35
N TRP A 71 1.17 -18.09 -14.20
CA TRP A 71 2.38 -17.28 -14.10
C TRP A 71 3.50 -17.82 -14.99
N HIS A 72 4.06 -16.95 -15.83
CA HIS A 72 5.26 -17.20 -16.60
C HIS A 72 6.06 -15.90 -16.75
N ALA A 73 7.38 -15.96 -16.73
CA ALA A 73 8.23 -14.77 -16.79
C ALA A 73 8.06 -13.95 -18.09
N ASP A 74 7.59 -14.59 -19.17
CA ASP A 74 7.32 -13.89 -20.44
C ASP A 74 6.15 -12.91 -20.36
N LEU A 75 5.27 -13.02 -19.35
CA LEU A 75 4.23 -12.03 -19.10
C LEU A 75 4.80 -10.63 -18.87
N LEU A 76 6.02 -10.54 -18.31
CA LEU A 76 6.71 -9.28 -18.09
C LEU A 76 7.27 -8.63 -19.36
N ARG A 77 7.33 -9.37 -20.49
CA ARG A 77 7.87 -8.83 -21.76
C ARG A 77 6.94 -7.80 -22.41
N THR A 78 5.67 -7.90 -22.13
CA THR A 78 4.63 -7.05 -22.73
C THR A 78 3.88 -6.23 -21.70
N ALA A 79 4.22 -6.36 -20.42
CA ALA A 79 3.59 -5.62 -19.33
C ALA A 79 4.25 -4.26 -19.15
N ASP A 80 3.44 -3.25 -18.85
CA ASP A 80 3.88 -1.91 -18.44
C ASP A 80 3.93 -1.82 -16.90
N ALA A 81 3.07 -2.58 -16.22
CA ALA A 81 3.04 -2.64 -14.76
C ALA A 81 2.68 -4.03 -14.22
N LEU A 82 3.20 -4.32 -13.02
CA LEU A 82 2.93 -5.52 -12.23
C LEU A 82 2.35 -5.14 -10.87
N VAL A 83 1.18 -5.68 -10.53
CA VAL A 83 0.58 -5.56 -9.20
C VAL A 83 0.87 -6.82 -8.39
N LEU A 84 1.41 -6.62 -7.20
CA LEU A 84 1.65 -7.67 -6.22
C LEU A 84 0.62 -7.58 -5.10
N ALA A 85 -0.45 -8.38 -5.22
CA ALA A 85 -1.52 -8.47 -4.22
C ALA A 85 -1.51 -9.81 -3.46
N ALA A 86 -0.35 -10.44 -3.39
CA ALA A 86 -0.08 -11.61 -2.57
C ALA A 86 1.24 -11.40 -1.80
N PRO A 87 1.38 -12.00 -0.61
CA PRO A 87 2.63 -11.95 0.15
C PRO A 87 3.82 -12.50 -0.64
N LEU A 88 5.00 -11.95 -0.41
CA LEU A 88 6.23 -12.52 -0.95
C LEU A 88 6.44 -13.94 -0.39
N ALA A 89 6.90 -14.84 -1.23
CA ALA A 89 7.25 -16.19 -0.79
C ALA A 89 8.51 -16.11 0.07
N GLN A 90 8.35 -16.41 1.36
CA GLN A 90 9.49 -16.63 2.25
C GLN A 90 10.18 -17.93 1.86
N PRO A 91 11.52 -18.01 1.89
CA PRO A 91 12.23 -19.27 1.72
C PRO A 91 11.76 -20.25 2.80
N SER A 92 11.09 -21.31 2.41
CA SER A 92 10.62 -22.36 3.33
C SER A 92 10.99 -23.72 2.79
N PRO A 93 11.67 -24.57 3.57
CA PRO A 93 12.01 -25.92 3.13
C PRO A 93 10.82 -26.87 2.97
N VAL A 94 9.61 -26.48 3.38
CA VAL A 94 8.44 -27.37 3.51
C VAL A 94 7.30 -27.05 2.54
N ARG A 95 7.47 -26.22 1.52
CA ARG A 95 6.35 -25.88 0.60
C ARG A 95 6.34 -26.75 -0.66
N PRO A 96 5.14 -27.26 -1.06
CA PRO A 96 4.99 -27.98 -2.32
C PRO A 96 5.25 -27.07 -3.54
N ARG A 97 5.81 -27.67 -4.59
CA ARG A 97 6.27 -27.05 -5.84
C ARG A 97 5.21 -26.35 -6.71
N SER A 98 3.96 -26.27 -6.30
CA SER A 98 2.85 -25.73 -7.12
C SER A 98 2.46 -24.28 -6.82
N ALA A 99 3.08 -23.58 -5.87
CA ALA A 99 2.79 -22.18 -5.60
C ALA A 99 3.65 -21.29 -6.50
N VAL A 100 3.04 -20.38 -7.25
CA VAL A 100 3.77 -19.29 -7.91
C VAL A 100 4.47 -18.48 -6.83
N PRO A 101 5.78 -18.58 -6.69
CA PRO A 101 6.47 -17.79 -5.67
C PRO A 101 6.63 -16.38 -6.21
N ILE A 102 5.82 -15.44 -5.72
CA ILE A 102 6.16 -14.04 -5.86
C ILE A 102 7.38 -13.82 -4.98
N THR A 103 8.55 -13.79 -5.58
CA THR A 103 9.83 -13.63 -4.90
C THR A 103 10.38 -12.24 -5.18
N ALA A 104 11.31 -11.78 -4.35
CA ALA A 104 12.07 -10.57 -4.64
C ALA A 104 12.75 -10.62 -6.02
N HIS A 105 13.27 -11.79 -6.44
CA HIS A 105 13.85 -11.97 -7.78
C HIS A 105 12.86 -11.76 -8.93
N LEU A 106 11.60 -12.08 -8.74
CA LEU A 106 10.56 -11.78 -9.73
C LEU A 106 10.35 -10.28 -9.86
N VAL A 107 10.32 -9.57 -8.74
CA VAL A 107 10.21 -8.11 -8.71
C VAL A 107 11.42 -7.48 -9.38
N GLU A 108 12.63 -7.92 -9.04
CA GLU A 108 13.87 -7.47 -9.65
C GLU A 108 13.87 -7.69 -11.16
N ALA A 109 13.42 -8.87 -11.63
CA ALA A 109 13.29 -9.18 -13.05
C ALA A 109 12.25 -8.30 -13.77
N ALA A 110 11.19 -7.87 -13.11
CA ALA A 110 10.23 -6.91 -13.65
C ALA A 110 10.86 -5.52 -13.80
N LEU A 111 11.50 -5.03 -12.75
CA LEU A 111 12.18 -3.74 -12.73
C LEU A 111 13.29 -3.66 -13.80
N ALA A 112 14.09 -4.72 -13.94
CA ALA A 112 15.14 -4.80 -14.98
C ALA A 112 14.60 -4.75 -16.43
N ARG A 113 13.30 -4.99 -16.61
CA ARG A 113 12.61 -4.88 -17.92
C ARG A 113 11.88 -3.56 -18.10
N GLY A 114 12.00 -2.63 -17.17
CA GLY A 114 11.27 -1.36 -17.19
C GLY A 114 9.79 -1.53 -16.88
N VAL A 115 9.39 -2.60 -16.18
CA VAL A 115 8.01 -2.83 -15.73
C VAL A 115 7.85 -2.22 -14.34
N ALA A 116 6.98 -1.23 -14.21
CA ALA A 116 6.66 -0.63 -12.92
C ALA A 116 6.01 -1.66 -11.97
N VAL A 117 6.32 -1.60 -10.69
CA VAL A 117 5.77 -2.56 -9.72
C VAL A 117 5.01 -1.82 -8.63
N VAL A 118 3.81 -2.32 -8.31
CA VAL A 118 2.96 -1.81 -7.22
C VAL A 118 2.63 -2.94 -6.27
N SER A 119 3.08 -2.84 -5.03
CA SER A 119 2.84 -3.84 -3.99
C SER A 119 1.88 -3.35 -2.92
N VAL A 120 0.90 -4.18 -2.54
CA VAL A 120 -0.02 -3.92 -1.42
C VAL A 120 0.48 -4.53 -0.10
N ALA A 121 1.76 -4.80 0.02
CA ALA A 121 2.35 -5.40 1.21
C ALA A 121 2.08 -4.55 2.48
N ASP A 122 1.64 -5.22 3.54
CA ASP A 122 1.36 -4.63 4.85
C ASP A 122 2.13 -5.31 6.01
N GLY A 123 3.08 -6.21 5.67
CA GLY A 123 3.98 -6.86 6.61
C GLY A 123 5.40 -6.31 6.53
N ILE A 124 6.09 -6.18 7.69
CA ILE A 124 7.45 -5.62 7.78
C ILE A 124 8.42 -6.35 6.85
N ALA A 125 8.44 -7.69 6.91
CA ALA A 125 9.41 -8.48 6.14
C ALA A 125 9.29 -8.30 4.62
N ASP A 126 8.06 -8.21 4.12
CA ASP A 126 7.80 -7.98 2.69
C ASP A 126 8.20 -6.57 2.28
N VAL A 127 7.84 -5.57 3.10
CA VAL A 127 8.19 -4.16 2.85
C VAL A 127 9.71 -3.98 2.86
N GLU A 128 10.43 -4.51 3.84
CA GLU A 128 11.89 -4.45 3.89
C GLU A 128 12.54 -5.14 2.68
N ALA A 129 12.00 -6.29 2.26
CA ALA A 129 12.51 -7.01 1.09
C ALA A 129 12.33 -6.20 -0.19
N LEU A 130 11.20 -5.51 -0.34
CA LEU A 130 10.92 -4.66 -1.50
C LEU A 130 11.75 -3.37 -1.49
N LEU A 131 11.92 -2.72 -0.34
CA LEU A 131 12.76 -1.51 -0.22
C LEU A 131 14.24 -1.78 -0.58
N ARG A 132 14.75 -2.99 -0.33
CA ARG A 132 16.11 -3.38 -0.76
C ARG A 132 16.30 -3.41 -2.28
N LEU A 133 15.23 -3.36 -3.06
CA LEU A 133 15.27 -3.32 -4.53
C LEU A 133 15.35 -1.89 -5.10
N ASP A 134 15.64 -0.87 -4.27
CA ASP A 134 15.74 0.54 -4.73
C ASP A 134 16.74 0.71 -5.88
N GLY A 135 17.91 0.07 -5.78
CA GLY A 135 18.90 0.08 -6.86
C GLY A 135 18.39 -0.50 -8.17
N ALA A 136 17.60 -1.59 -8.12
CA ALA A 136 16.99 -2.20 -9.29
C ALA A 136 15.91 -1.28 -9.91
N ALA A 137 15.08 -0.63 -9.08
CA ALA A 137 14.07 0.31 -9.53
C ALA A 137 14.70 1.52 -10.24
N ARG A 138 15.72 2.11 -9.64
CA ARG A 138 16.50 3.23 -10.26
C ARG A 138 17.15 2.82 -11.57
N SER A 139 17.80 1.67 -11.61
CA SER A 139 18.45 1.16 -12.82
C SER A 139 17.45 0.81 -13.93
N GLY A 140 16.26 0.32 -13.57
CA GLY A 140 15.17 0.02 -14.51
C GLY A 140 14.40 1.27 -14.97
N GLY A 141 14.62 2.42 -14.34
CA GLY A 141 13.95 3.68 -14.67
C GLY A 141 12.46 3.69 -14.39
N VAL A 142 11.97 2.82 -13.49
CA VAL A 142 10.55 2.67 -13.14
C VAL A 142 10.36 2.59 -11.63
N PRO A 143 9.22 3.08 -11.09
CA PRO A 143 8.95 3.01 -9.65
C PRO A 143 8.60 1.58 -9.19
N LEU A 144 9.02 1.26 -7.97
CA LEU A 144 8.47 0.21 -7.14
C LEU A 144 7.69 0.86 -5.99
N VAL A 145 6.38 0.94 -6.12
CA VAL A 145 5.51 1.49 -5.08
C VAL A 145 5.30 0.41 -4.01
N VAL A 146 5.79 0.65 -2.81
CA VAL A 146 5.72 -0.29 -1.68
C VAL A 146 4.61 0.12 -0.74
N GLY A 147 3.72 -0.82 -0.40
CA GLY A 147 2.64 -0.57 0.55
C GLY A 147 1.46 0.23 -0.02
N ALA A 148 1.14 0.06 -1.31
CA ALA A 148 0.01 0.74 -1.95
C ALA A 148 -1.35 0.16 -1.51
N ALA A 149 -1.67 0.30 -0.22
CA ALA A 149 -2.90 -0.20 0.39
C ALA A 149 -3.63 0.90 1.19
N MET A 150 -4.47 0.54 2.16
CA MET A 150 -5.13 1.54 3.02
C MET A 150 -4.18 2.09 4.09
N ALA A 151 -3.41 1.21 4.74
CA ALA A 151 -2.30 1.56 5.63
C ALA A 151 -1.32 0.38 5.71
N PRO A 152 -0.11 0.57 5.14
CA PRO A 152 0.40 1.77 4.47
C PRO A 152 -0.27 2.08 3.12
N GLY A 153 -0.04 3.28 2.59
CA GLY A 153 -0.47 3.75 1.28
C GLY A 153 -1.39 4.95 1.34
N LEU A 154 -2.70 4.79 1.58
CA LEU A 154 -3.57 5.94 1.82
C LEU A 154 -3.10 6.74 3.04
N SER A 155 -2.66 6.06 4.10
CA SER A 155 -2.01 6.70 5.26
C SER A 155 -0.83 7.58 4.87
N ASP A 156 -0.03 7.15 3.90
CA ASP A 156 1.14 7.88 3.43
C ASP A 156 0.74 9.17 2.69
N ALA A 157 -0.27 9.07 1.80
CA ALA A 157 -0.80 10.23 1.09
C ALA A 157 -1.46 11.23 2.05
N LEU A 158 -2.18 10.74 3.08
CA LEU A 158 -2.76 11.58 4.12
C LEU A 158 -1.68 12.25 4.99
N ALA A 159 -0.59 11.55 5.30
CA ALA A 159 0.53 12.14 6.03
C ALA A 159 1.18 13.30 5.24
N ARG A 160 1.35 13.12 3.92
CA ARG A 160 1.84 14.19 3.04
C ARG A 160 0.89 15.37 3.01
N LEU A 161 -0.41 15.14 2.85
CA LEU A 161 -1.41 16.22 2.85
C LEU A 161 -1.42 16.97 4.19
N GLY A 162 -1.38 16.25 5.32
CA GLY A 162 -1.33 16.88 6.64
C GLY A 162 -0.04 17.68 6.88
N ALA A 163 1.06 17.25 6.26
CA ALA A 163 2.34 17.95 6.35
C ALA A 163 2.35 19.29 5.59
N GLU A 164 1.56 19.44 4.52
CA GLU A 164 1.44 20.70 3.76
C GLU A 164 0.83 21.84 4.58
N GLU A 165 0.10 21.51 5.65
CA GLU A 165 -0.47 22.47 6.58
C GLU A 165 0.54 22.98 7.64
N LEU A 166 1.77 22.47 7.66
CA LEU A 166 2.77 22.75 8.67
C LEU A 166 4.07 23.26 8.05
N ASP A 167 4.74 24.20 8.73
CA ASP A 167 6.06 24.68 8.32
C ASP A 167 7.17 23.63 8.57
N ALA A 168 6.98 22.78 9.61
CA ALA A 168 7.88 21.69 9.95
C ALA A 168 7.10 20.55 10.63
N VAL A 169 7.45 19.31 10.29
CA VAL A 169 6.84 18.10 10.86
C VAL A 169 7.75 17.50 11.91
N ASP A 170 7.23 17.32 13.13
CA ASP A 170 7.93 16.67 14.25
C ASP A 170 7.54 15.20 14.42
N GLU A 171 6.22 14.93 14.36
CA GLU A 171 5.69 13.60 14.70
C GLU A 171 4.61 13.18 13.70
N ILE A 172 4.55 11.88 13.39
CA ILE A 172 3.49 11.26 12.59
C ILE A 172 2.98 10.01 13.32
N HIS A 173 1.67 9.95 13.54
CA HIS A 173 1.01 8.83 14.20
C HIS A 173 -0.06 8.26 13.29
N VAL A 174 0.10 6.98 12.94
CA VAL A 174 -0.88 6.22 12.16
C VAL A 174 -1.64 5.27 13.08
N ALA A 175 -2.96 5.29 12.99
CA ALA A 175 -3.82 4.27 13.61
C ALA A 175 -4.74 3.67 12.56
N LYS A 176 -4.92 2.34 12.61
CA LYS A 176 -5.79 1.64 11.68
C LYS A 176 -6.74 0.67 12.39
N ALA A 177 -7.95 0.54 11.88
CA ALA A 177 -8.98 -0.38 12.34
C ALA A 177 -9.53 -1.20 11.16
N GLY A 178 -9.95 -2.43 11.42
CA GLY A 178 -10.49 -3.33 10.42
C GLY A 178 -9.40 -4.03 9.59
N THR A 179 -9.82 -4.96 8.74
CA THR A 179 -8.93 -5.79 7.91
C THR A 179 -9.46 -5.94 6.49
N GLY A 180 -8.54 -6.01 5.52
CA GLY A 180 -8.84 -6.14 4.09
C GLY A 180 -9.17 -7.56 3.62
N GLY A 181 -9.45 -8.49 4.53
CA GLY A 181 -9.76 -9.88 4.22
C GLY A 181 -8.79 -10.87 4.89
N PRO A 182 -8.86 -12.17 4.56
CA PRO A 182 -8.20 -13.21 5.35
C PRO A 182 -6.66 -13.11 5.44
N ALA A 183 -5.99 -12.64 4.40
CA ALA A 183 -4.53 -12.49 4.42
C ALA A 183 -4.11 -11.35 5.35
N CYS A 184 -4.73 -10.18 5.20
CA CYS A 184 -4.51 -9.00 6.04
C CYS A 184 -4.88 -9.28 7.50
N ALA A 185 -6.00 -9.97 7.77
CA ALA A 185 -6.39 -10.33 9.13
C ALA A 185 -5.35 -11.23 9.82
N ARG A 186 -4.81 -12.22 9.10
CA ARG A 186 -3.72 -13.06 9.63
C ARG A 186 -2.44 -12.28 9.86
N GLU A 187 -2.13 -11.31 9.00
CA GLU A 187 -0.95 -10.46 9.17
C GLU A 187 -1.11 -9.55 10.39
N HIS A 188 -2.25 -8.89 10.57
CA HIS A 188 -2.52 -8.06 11.75
C HIS A 188 -2.49 -8.89 13.05
N HIS A 189 -3.03 -10.11 13.02
CA HIS A 189 -2.97 -11.01 14.19
C HIS A 189 -1.51 -11.35 14.56
N ARG A 190 -0.67 -11.70 13.57
CA ARG A 190 0.76 -11.94 13.79
C ARG A 190 1.49 -10.69 14.25
N ALA A 191 1.15 -9.53 13.67
CA ALA A 191 1.75 -8.25 14.03
C ALA A 191 1.51 -7.86 15.49
N LEU A 192 0.34 -8.19 16.04
CA LEU A 192 0.03 -7.97 17.47
C LEU A 192 0.90 -8.83 18.41
N GLY A 193 1.28 -10.04 17.99
CA GLY A 193 2.16 -10.91 18.75
C GLY A 193 3.66 -10.71 18.46
N GLY A 194 3.97 -9.92 17.45
CA GLY A 194 5.31 -9.66 16.96
C GLY A 194 6.01 -8.48 17.64
N GLU A 195 6.98 -7.92 16.95
CA GLU A 195 7.73 -6.75 17.38
C GLU A 195 7.32 -5.52 16.56
N ALA A 196 6.93 -4.46 17.23
CA ALA A 196 6.66 -3.15 16.64
C ALA A 196 7.95 -2.38 16.39
N ILE A 197 8.02 -1.66 15.28
CA ILE A 197 9.12 -0.78 14.92
C ILE A 197 8.59 0.66 14.93
N ASP A 198 9.03 1.44 15.90
CA ASP A 198 8.77 2.88 16.01
C ASP A 198 10.04 3.66 15.63
N TRP A 199 9.88 4.89 15.15
CA TRP A 199 10.97 5.86 15.04
C TRP A 199 10.86 6.86 16.18
N ARG A 200 11.96 7.11 16.88
CA ARG A 200 12.00 8.05 18.00
C ARG A 200 13.36 8.73 18.10
N ASP A 201 13.34 10.06 18.07
CA ASP A 201 14.51 10.91 18.27
C ASP A 201 15.74 10.50 17.43
N GLY A 202 15.52 10.21 16.16
CA GLY A 202 16.57 9.84 15.22
C GLY A 202 17.00 8.37 15.29
N GLN A 203 16.27 7.51 15.99
CA GLN A 203 16.62 6.10 16.17
C GLN A 203 15.42 5.16 16.01
N TRP A 204 15.68 3.98 15.49
CA TRP A 204 14.71 2.90 15.48
C TRP A 204 14.53 2.31 16.86
N ALA A 205 13.31 2.29 17.34
CA ALA A 205 12.91 1.74 18.63
C ALA A 205 12.03 0.51 18.46
N ARG A 206 12.51 -0.63 18.94
CA ARG A 206 11.75 -1.88 18.92
C ARG A 206 10.96 -2.04 20.22
N ARG A 207 9.72 -2.45 20.13
CA ARG A 207 8.79 -2.62 21.26
C ARG A 207 7.94 -3.87 21.07
N PRO A 208 7.52 -4.55 22.15
CA PRO A 208 6.60 -5.67 22.03
C PRO A 208 5.28 -5.25 21.36
N GLY A 209 4.81 -6.03 20.41
CA GLY A 209 3.46 -5.91 19.88
C GLY A 209 2.41 -6.11 20.97
N GLY A 210 1.21 -5.60 20.78
CA GLY A 210 0.16 -5.59 21.79
C GLY A 210 0.44 -4.68 23.01
N SER A 211 1.54 -3.94 23.02
CA SER A 211 1.89 -2.98 24.07
C SER A 211 1.41 -1.55 23.77
N GLY A 212 1.54 -0.64 24.74
CA GLY A 212 1.32 0.78 24.54
C GLY A 212 -0.09 1.12 24.07
N ARG A 213 -1.10 0.76 24.88
CA ARG A 213 -2.50 1.11 24.64
C ARG A 213 -2.68 2.61 24.50
N GLU A 214 -3.43 2.99 23.47
CA GLU A 214 -3.81 4.37 23.19
C GLU A 214 -5.23 4.39 22.62
N LEU A 215 -6.09 5.29 23.11
CA LEU A 215 -7.41 5.50 22.52
C LEU A 215 -7.27 6.34 21.27
N ALA A 216 -7.61 5.78 20.11
CA ALA A 216 -7.68 6.51 18.86
C ALA A 216 -9.14 6.70 18.44
N TRP A 217 -9.50 7.92 18.07
CA TRP A 217 -10.81 8.25 17.52
C TRP A 217 -10.75 8.20 16.00
N PHE A 218 -11.54 7.30 15.43
CA PHE A 218 -11.73 7.16 14.00
C PHE A 218 -13.02 7.88 13.56
N PRO A 219 -13.22 8.10 12.24
CA PRO A 219 -14.50 8.60 11.73
C PRO A 219 -15.67 7.69 12.13
N ASP A 220 -16.86 8.28 12.28
CA ASP A 220 -18.08 7.51 12.50
C ASP A 220 -18.34 6.56 11.30
N PRO A 221 -18.87 5.35 11.53
CA PRO A 221 -19.38 4.78 12.78
C PRO A 221 -18.34 3.96 13.59
N ILE A 222 -17.04 4.02 13.29
CA ILE A 222 -16.00 3.27 14.02
C ILE A 222 -15.78 3.87 15.43
N GLY A 223 -15.68 5.19 15.53
CA GLY A 223 -15.54 5.90 16.80
C GLY A 223 -14.24 5.58 17.54
N GLY A 224 -14.27 5.68 18.86
CA GLY A 224 -13.11 5.45 19.73
C GLY A 224 -12.74 3.97 19.83
N GLN A 225 -11.47 3.65 19.54
CA GLN A 225 -10.94 2.28 19.62
C GLN A 225 -9.64 2.24 20.42
N ASP A 226 -9.47 1.20 21.21
CA ASP A 226 -8.19 0.89 21.82
C ASP A 226 -7.21 0.40 20.74
N CYS A 227 -6.16 1.15 20.53
CA CYS A 227 -5.10 0.83 19.58
C CYS A 227 -3.80 0.45 20.29
N TYR A 228 -3.09 -0.50 19.73
CA TYR A 228 -1.86 -1.06 20.29
C TYR A 228 -0.75 -1.07 19.26
N ARG A 229 0.50 -1.00 19.71
CA ARG A 229 1.66 -1.27 18.87
C ARG A 229 1.54 -2.64 18.23
N ALA A 230 1.98 -2.74 17.01
CA ALA A 230 2.03 -3.98 16.27
C ALA A 230 3.19 -3.93 15.26
N GLY A 231 3.60 -5.07 14.75
CA GLY A 231 4.62 -5.16 13.70
C GLY A 231 4.12 -4.62 12.37
N LEU A 232 3.98 -3.29 12.27
CA LEU A 232 3.47 -2.56 11.10
C LEU A 232 4.61 -1.83 10.39
N PRO A 233 4.61 -1.79 9.05
CA PRO A 233 5.71 -1.22 8.27
C PRO A 233 5.61 0.30 8.06
N ASP A 234 4.55 0.97 8.51
CA ASP A 234 4.27 2.38 8.22
C ASP A 234 5.47 3.30 8.55
N ALA A 235 6.18 3.06 9.66
CA ALA A 235 7.36 3.86 10.00
C ALA A 235 8.49 3.71 8.97
N LEU A 236 8.69 2.51 8.38
CA LEU A 236 9.70 2.27 7.36
C LEU A 236 9.47 3.09 6.09
N LEU A 237 8.21 3.42 5.78
CA LEU A 237 7.80 4.14 4.58
C LEU A 237 7.65 5.65 4.84
N LEU A 238 7.32 6.05 6.08
CA LEU A 238 7.12 7.46 6.42
C LEU A 238 8.42 8.17 6.81
N VAL A 239 9.32 7.53 7.55
CA VAL A 239 10.57 8.18 8.01
C VAL A 239 11.40 8.73 6.85
N PRO A 240 11.63 8.01 5.74
CA PRO A 240 12.41 8.53 4.62
C PRO A 240 11.75 9.72 3.89
N ALA A 241 10.42 9.87 4.04
CA ALA A 241 9.67 10.92 3.35
C ALA A 241 9.71 12.28 4.08
N PHE A 242 10.14 12.32 5.34
CA PHE A 242 10.12 13.52 6.19
C PHE A 242 11.45 13.70 6.92
N GLU A 243 12.33 14.56 6.39
CA GLU A 243 13.73 14.71 6.83
C GLU A 243 13.92 15.05 8.31
N ALA A 244 13.00 15.84 8.90
CA ALA A 244 13.11 16.34 10.27
C ALA A 244 12.22 15.59 11.26
N VAL A 245 11.54 14.53 10.83
CA VAL A 245 10.61 13.81 11.69
C VAL A 245 11.35 13.16 12.87
N ARG A 246 10.91 13.46 14.07
CA ARG A 246 11.49 12.92 15.30
C ARG A 246 10.77 11.69 15.82
N ARG A 247 9.51 11.53 15.45
CA ARG A 247 8.70 10.41 15.90
C ARG A 247 7.72 9.94 14.85
N VAL A 248 7.76 8.63 14.56
CA VAL A 248 6.75 7.94 13.75
C VAL A 248 6.29 6.70 14.48
N THR A 249 4.98 6.55 14.65
CA THR A 249 4.39 5.36 15.27
C THR A 249 3.20 4.85 14.47
N ALA A 250 3.04 3.54 14.43
CA ALA A 250 1.86 2.90 13.86
C ALA A 250 1.19 1.98 14.88
N ARG A 251 -0.14 1.98 14.89
CA ARG A 251 -0.96 1.19 15.80
C ARG A 251 -2.13 0.53 15.08
N VAL A 252 -2.59 -0.57 15.61
CA VAL A 252 -3.78 -1.28 15.14
C VAL A 252 -4.82 -1.37 16.25
N ALA A 253 -6.07 -1.14 15.90
CA ALA A 253 -7.19 -1.38 16.81
C ALA A 253 -7.31 -2.87 17.10
N ALA A 254 -7.38 -3.22 18.37
CA ALA A 254 -7.49 -4.61 18.82
C ALA A 254 -8.23 -4.70 20.15
N THR A 255 -8.97 -5.80 20.34
CA THR A 255 -9.60 -6.11 21.63
C THR A 255 -8.60 -6.73 22.60
N ARG A 256 -8.94 -6.78 23.88
CA ARG A 256 -8.16 -7.52 24.89
C ARG A 256 -7.97 -8.99 24.49
N ARG A 257 -9.01 -9.58 23.89
CA ARG A 257 -8.97 -10.97 23.41
C ARG A 257 -7.92 -11.14 22.31
N ASP A 258 -7.93 -10.28 21.29
CA ASP A 258 -6.97 -10.34 20.17
C ASP A 258 -5.54 -10.29 20.67
N ARG A 259 -5.27 -9.43 21.66
CA ARG A 259 -3.94 -9.34 22.29
C ARG A 259 -3.54 -10.60 23.03
N LEU A 260 -4.44 -11.18 23.83
CA LEU A 260 -4.16 -12.40 24.60
C LEU A 260 -3.96 -13.62 23.69
N THR A 261 -4.63 -13.64 22.55
CA THR A 261 -4.54 -14.76 21.59
C THR A 261 -3.54 -14.52 20.47
N ALA A 262 -2.85 -13.39 20.43
CA ALA A 262 -1.93 -13.02 19.35
C ALA A 262 -0.76 -14.02 19.14
N ALA A 263 -0.35 -14.71 20.21
CA ALA A 263 0.66 -15.78 20.15
C ALA A 263 0.10 -17.15 19.67
N LEU A 264 -1.22 -17.26 19.54
CA LEU A 264 -1.91 -18.50 19.11
C LEU A 264 -2.35 -18.38 17.66
N PRO A 265 -2.59 -19.48 16.95
CA PRO A 265 -3.25 -19.45 15.65
C PRO A 265 -4.64 -18.81 15.77
N MET A 266 -5.08 -18.11 14.71
CA MET A 266 -6.43 -17.55 14.69
C MET A 266 -7.48 -18.63 14.87
N LEU A 267 -8.28 -18.50 15.92
CA LEU A 267 -9.31 -19.49 16.30
C LEU A 267 -10.58 -19.40 15.44
N ARG A 268 -10.80 -18.28 14.76
CA ARG A 268 -11.95 -18.08 13.87
C ARG A 268 -11.46 -17.65 12.49
N PRO A 269 -12.02 -18.22 11.41
CA PRO A 269 -11.69 -17.76 10.07
C PRO A 269 -12.15 -16.30 9.90
N PRO A 270 -11.28 -15.42 9.39
CA PRO A 270 -11.64 -14.04 9.13
C PRO A 270 -12.66 -13.93 7.99
N HIS A 271 -13.46 -12.87 8.02
CA HIS A 271 -14.46 -12.63 6.98
C HIS A 271 -13.80 -12.49 5.60
N PRO A 272 -14.30 -13.17 4.54
CA PRO A 272 -13.65 -13.18 3.22
C PRO A 272 -13.50 -11.80 2.57
N ALA A 273 -14.46 -10.89 2.81
CA ALA A 273 -14.46 -9.54 2.26
C ALA A 273 -13.86 -8.49 3.22
N GLY A 274 -13.41 -8.88 4.41
CA GLY A 274 -13.09 -7.96 5.49
C GLY A 274 -14.34 -7.27 6.06
N GLU A 275 -14.12 -6.36 7.00
CA GLU A 275 -15.14 -5.54 7.65
C GLU A 275 -14.94 -4.07 7.28
N VAL A 276 -15.87 -3.20 7.69
CA VAL A 276 -15.66 -1.76 7.65
C VAL A 276 -14.50 -1.42 8.58
N GLY A 277 -13.59 -0.58 8.11
CA GLY A 277 -12.44 -0.16 8.85
C GLY A 277 -12.17 1.32 8.65
N ALA A 278 -11.13 1.80 9.28
CA ALA A 278 -10.70 3.18 9.16
C ALA A 278 -9.19 3.31 9.29
N VAL A 279 -8.66 4.37 8.74
CA VAL A 279 -7.32 4.87 9.00
C VAL A 279 -7.40 6.28 9.57
N ARG A 280 -6.55 6.58 10.53
CA ARG A 280 -6.35 7.91 11.11
C ARG A 280 -4.86 8.22 11.09
N VAL A 281 -4.56 9.39 10.56
CA VAL A 281 -3.20 9.92 10.52
C VAL A 281 -3.19 11.25 11.24
N GLU A 282 -2.30 11.39 12.20
CA GLU A 282 -2.07 12.63 12.93
C GLU A 282 -0.65 13.10 12.69
N VAL A 283 -0.53 14.28 12.09
CA VAL A 283 0.74 14.94 11.81
C VAL A 283 0.88 16.11 12.78
N ARG A 284 1.93 16.12 13.57
CA ARG A 284 2.23 17.18 14.53
C ARG A 284 3.49 17.91 14.13
N GLY A 285 3.48 19.20 14.33
CA GLY A 285 4.62 20.02 13.98
C GLY A 285 4.42 21.49 14.36
N TRP A 286 4.97 22.37 13.54
CA TRP A 286 4.98 23.82 13.79
C TRP A 286 4.31 24.54 12.63
N ARG A 287 3.52 25.57 12.94
CA ARG A 287 2.95 26.51 11.98
C ARG A 287 2.94 27.91 12.59
N GLY A 288 3.58 28.88 11.94
CA GLY A 288 3.65 30.25 12.44
C GLY A 288 4.25 30.37 13.86
N GLY A 289 5.22 29.53 14.20
CA GLY A 289 5.85 29.49 15.53
C GLY A 289 5.03 28.80 16.63
N SER A 290 3.86 28.25 16.33
CA SER A 290 3.02 27.49 17.27
C SER A 290 3.01 26.00 16.95
N ARG A 291 2.94 25.16 18.00
CA ARG A 291 2.73 23.73 17.81
C ARG A 291 1.30 23.45 17.40
N GLN A 292 1.15 22.68 16.34
CA GLN A 292 -0.15 22.29 15.80
C GLN A 292 -0.19 20.79 15.50
N ALA A 293 -1.41 20.26 15.42
CA ALA A 293 -1.69 18.91 15.00
C ALA A 293 -2.77 18.93 13.91
N VAL A 294 -2.48 18.29 12.80
CA VAL A 294 -3.44 18.05 11.70
C VAL A 294 -3.85 16.60 11.76
N VAL A 295 -5.15 16.34 11.81
CA VAL A 295 -5.69 14.99 11.91
C VAL A 295 -6.54 14.70 10.69
N LEU A 296 -6.15 13.69 9.93
CA LEU A 296 -6.81 13.21 8.74
C LEU A 296 -7.24 11.76 8.91
N GLY A 297 -8.29 11.36 8.25
CA GLY A 297 -8.74 9.97 8.29
C GLY A 297 -9.57 9.58 7.08
N SER A 298 -9.79 8.30 6.96
CA SER A 298 -10.68 7.72 5.96
C SER A 298 -11.38 6.52 6.54
N ILE A 299 -12.63 6.33 6.14
CA ILE A 299 -13.42 5.16 6.47
C ILE A 299 -13.84 4.46 5.19
N ASP A 300 -13.60 3.16 5.13
CA ASP A 300 -14.02 2.30 4.03
C ASP A 300 -13.85 0.82 4.47
N ARG A 301 -14.21 -0.10 3.62
CA ARG A 301 -13.71 -1.48 3.71
C ARG A 301 -12.24 -1.48 3.29
N PRO A 302 -11.28 -1.89 4.14
CA PRO A 302 -9.86 -1.76 3.82
C PRO A 302 -9.44 -2.40 2.49
N ALA A 303 -10.11 -3.47 2.06
CA ALA A 303 -9.84 -4.08 0.75
C ALA A 303 -10.31 -3.21 -0.44
N VAL A 304 -11.33 -2.37 -0.25
CA VAL A 304 -11.84 -1.46 -1.29
C VAL A 304 -10.89 -0.28 -1.42
N ALA A 305 -10.55 0.37 -0.30
CA ALA A 305 -9.58 1.46 -0.28
C ALA A 305 -8.21 1.01 -0.82
N ALA A 306 -7.69 -0.13 -0.35
CA ALA A 306 -6.42 -0.69 -0.83
C ALA A 306 -6.42 -0.94 -2.34
N ALA A 307 -7.53 -1.44 -2.88
CA ALA A 307 -7.65 -1.69 -4.30
C ALA A 307 -7.66 -0.41 -5.14
N ALA A 308 -8.32 0.64 -4.67
CA ALA A 308 -8.31 1.94 -5.32
C ALA A 308 -6.91 2.57 -5.28
N VAL A 309 -6.24 2.53 -4.12
CA VAL A 309 -4.85 3.03 -3.97
C VAL A 309 -3.91 2.29 -4.92
N ALA A 310 -3.96 0.95 -4.96
CA ALA A 310 -3.13 0.16 -5.85
C ALA A 310 -3.40 0.47 -7.32
N ALA A 311 -4.68 0.59 -7.72
CA ALA A 311 -5.04 0.90 -9.10
C ALA A 311 -4.57 2.30 -9.53
N VAL A 312 -4.79 3.33 -8.70
CA VAL A 312 -4.30 4.69 -8.98
C VAL A 312 -2.77 4.70 -9.04
N SER A 313 -2.10 3.99 -8.13
CA SER A 313 -0.64 3.86 -8.16
C SER A 313 -0.11 3.25 -9.44
N VAL A 314 -0.80 2.24 -10.00
CA VAL A 314 -0.46 1.66 -11.31
C VAL A 314 -0.56 2.71 -12.42
N LEU A 315 -1.69 3.41 -12.49
CA LEU A 315 -1.92 4.43 -13.52
C LEU A 315 -0.90 5.58 -13.42
N TRP A 316 -0.57 5.99 -12.20
CA TRP A 316 0.46 7.01 -11.96
C TRP A 316 1.86 6.54 -12.34
N ALA A 317 2.20 5.27 -12.03
CA ALA A 317 3.48 4.69 -12.39
C ALA A 317 3.67 4.64 -13.91
N VAL A 318 2.67 4.13 -14.63
CA VAL A 318 2.70 4.05 -16.11
C VAL A 318 2.73 5.44 -16.74
N ALA A 319 2.01 6.40 -16.18
CA ALA A 319 1.99 7.79 -16.66
C ALA A 319 3.24 8.60 -16.28
N GLY A 320 4.17 8.04 -15.50
CA GLY A 320 5.38 8.73 -15.04
C GLY A 320 5.09 9.92 -14.14
N ARG A 321 4.05 9.83 -13.29
CA ARG A 321 3.59 10.93 -12.41
C ARG A 321 4.24 10.94 -11.03
N PHE A 322 4.99 9.91 -10.68
CA PHE A 322 5.77 9.90 -9.43
C PHE A 322 7.05 10.72 -9.56
N ARG A 323 7.55 11.20 -8.40
CA ARG A 323 8.72 12.06 -8.33
C ARG A 323 9.95 11.45 -9.01
N GLU A 324 10.18 10.17 -8.79
CA GLU A 324 11.37 9.46 -9.28
C GLU A 324 11.12 7.95 -9.39
N ALA A 325 12.00 7.30 -10.14
CA ALA A 325 12.06 5.84 -10.27
C ALA A 325 12.87 5.27 -9.11
N ARG A 326 12.16 4.79 -8.06
CA ARG A 326 12.76 4.17 -6.88
C ARG A 326 11.80 3.23 -6.15
N ALA A 327 12.31 2.46 -5.21
CA ALA A 327 11.49 1.66 -4.30
C ALA A 327 11.14 2.48 -3.04
N ALA A 328 9.89 2.91 -2.91
CA ALA A 328 9.45 3.73 -1.78
C ALA A 328 7.95 3.65 -1.53
N GLY A 329 7.49 4.16 -0.38
CA GLY A 329 6.09 4.40 -0.08
C GLY A 329 5.54 5.64 -0.78
N LEU A 330 4.21 5.78 -0.76
CA LEU A 330 3.54 6.90 -1.43
C LEU A 330 3.92 8.26 -0.83
N ALA A 331 4.21 8.34 0.47
CA ALA A 331 4.64 9.59 1.10
C ALA A 331 5.91 10.16 0.45
N GLU A 332 6.81 9.32 -0.02
CA GLU A 332 8.06 9.72 -0.65
C GLU A 332 7.92 9.93 -2.16
N LEU A 333 7.10 9.11 -2.83
CA LEU A 333 6.90 9.14 -4.27
C LEU A 333 5.98 10.29 -4.75
N LEU A 334 5.04 10.74 -3.91
CA LEU A 334 4.14 11.84 -4.25
C LEU A 334 4.84 13.20 -4.08
N VAL A 335 4.81 14.02 -5.13
CA VAL A 335 5.24 15.44 -5.04
C VAL A 335 4.13 16.24 -4.36
N ASP A 336 2.92 16.12 -4.90
CA ASP A 336 1.68 16.72 -4.43
C ASP A 336 0.65 15.59 -4.21
N PRO A 337 0.16 15.39 -2.98
CA PRO A 337 -0.83 14.35 -2.68
C PRO A 337 -2.24 14.71 -3.17
N GLY A 338 -2.55 15.99 -3.37
CA GLY A 338 -3.89 16.47 -3.72
C GLY A 338 -4.47 15.78 -4.97
N PRO A 339 -3.80 15.80 -6.12
CA PRO A 339 -4.27 15.13 -7.33
C PRO A 339 -4.45 13.61 -7.18
N PHE A 340 -3.57 12.96 -6.40
CA PHE A 340 -3.69 11.53 -6.11
C PHE A 340 -4.94 11.23 -5.27
N LEU A 341 -5.16 11.99 -4.21
CA LEU A 341 -6.34 11.87 -3.33
C LEU A 341 -7.63 12.21 -4.07
N ALA A 342 -7.63 13.24 -4.95
CA ALA A 342 -8.77 13.57 -5.80
C ALA A 342 -9.13 12.41 -6.75
N GLU A 343 -8.15 11.67 -7.25
CA GLU A 343 -8.40 10.49 -8.08
C GLU A 343 -8.96 9.32 -7.26
N LEU A 344 -8.50 9.14 -6.02
CA LEU A 344 -9.08 8.19 -5.08
C LEU A 344 -10.53 8.55 -4.72
N ALA A 345 -10.82 9.84 -4.52
CA ALA A 345 -12.18 10.31 -4.24
C ALA A 345 -13.16 10.00 -5.39
N ARG A 346 -12.73 10.17 -6.66
CA ARG A 346 -13.53 9.76 -7.82
C ARG A 346 -13.81 8.24 -7.86
N ARG A 347 -12.97 7.44 -7.20
CA ARG A 347 -13.15 6.00 -7.04
C ARG A 347 -13.89 5.60 -5.75
N GLY A 348 -14.43 6.60 -5.04
CA GLY A 348 -15.26 6.42 -3.84
C GLY A 348 -14.51 6.42 -2.52
N VAL A 349 -13.17 6.50 -2.52
CA VAL A 349 -12.37 6.59 -1.28
C VAL A 349 -12.25 8.06 -0.87
N LYS A 350 -12.81 8.41 0.28
CA LYS A 350 -12.86 9.78 0.77
C LYS A 350 -11.94 9.97 1.97
N ALA A 351 -11.21 11.07 1.99
CA ALA A 351 -10.51 11.57 3.16
C ALA A 351 -11.39 12.55 3.93
N ALA A 352 -11.18 12.64 5.23
CA ALA A 352 -11.81 13.64 6.09
C ALA A 352 -10.73 14.31 6.95
N LEU A 353 -10.83 15.62 7.07
CA LEU A 353 -10.06 16.42 8.01
C LEU A 353 -10.86 16.54 9.32
N PHE A 354 -10.22 16.32 10.45
CA PHE A 354 -10.83 16.50 11.77
C PHE A 354 -10.46 17.86 12.34
N GLU A 355 -11.40 18.80 12.29
CA GLU A 355 -11.27 20.10 12.92
C GLU A 355 -12.04 20.09 14.23
N GLY A 356 -11.35 20.17 15.37
CA GLY A 356 -11.87 20.56 16.70
C GLY A 356 -13.26 20.06 17.11
N GLY A 357 -13.69 18.86 16.67
CA GLY A 357 -14.96 18.25 17.03
C GLY A 357 -16.00 18.09 15.90
N ALA A 358 -15.72 18.54 14.69
CA ALA A 358 -16.54 18.27 13.50
C ALA A 358 -15.65 17.82 12.33
N ALA A 359 -16.03 16.74 11.65
CA ALA A 359 -15.32 16.28 10.46
C ALA A 359 -15.80 17.07 9.23
N ALA A 360 -14.92 17.80 8.58
CA ALA A 360 -15.17 18.31 7.23
C ALA A 360 -14.71 17.25 6.20
N VAL A 361 -15.54 16.97 5.21
CA VAL A 361 -15.21 16.05 4.10
C VAL A 361 -14.48 16.86 3.03
N VAL A 362 -13.25 16.52 2.72
CA VAL A 362 -12.43 17.10 1.66
C VAL A 362 -12.56 16.30 0.36
#